data_0e20607ed87cebf3a19078ebd5b1b5ad
#
_entry.id   0e20607ed87cebf3a19078ebd5b1b5ad
#
_cell.length_a   1.000
_cell.length_b   1.000
_cell.length_c   1.000
_cell.angle_alpha   90.00
_cell.angle_beta   90.00
_cell.angle_gamma   90.00
#
_symmetry.space_group_name_H-M   'P 1'
#
loop_
_entity.id
_entity.type
_entity.pdbx_description
1 polymer ?
#
loop_
_entity_poly.entity_id
_entity_poly.type
_entity_poly.pdbx_seq_one_letter_code
_entity_poly.pdbx_strand_id
1 'polypeptide(L)'
;ETRILINCAGLFSDQIAEIAGARRQVRIIPFRGEYYMLEEQARHLIKNLIYPVPDPRYPFLGVHFTRTISGGIEAGPNAVLAWAREGYKKTDIDVKEMWDYLSYGGFWRMAGKYWTTALGEYYRSFFKGAFVNALQKLVPEITADDILPSPAGVRAQALAPDGGLVDDFVINDTGTMIHVINAPSPAATSSMAIGEHIAVIYTRING
;
A
#
# COMPACT_ATOMS: atom_id res chain seq x y z
N GLU A 1 -25.07 12.11 18.26
CA GLU A 1 -23.94 12.51 19.11
C GLU A 1 -23.21 11.29 19.59
N THR A 2 -21.87 11.34 19.65
CA THR A 2 -21.01 10.28 20.19
C THR A 2 -20.05 10.90 21.22
N ARG A 3 -19.57 10.11 22.15
CA ARG A 3 -18.58 10.54 23.15
C ARG A 3 -17.16 10.42 22.60
N ILE A 4 -16.90 9.42 21.78
CA ILE A 4 -15.60 9.14 21.21
C ILE A 4 -15.75 8.75 19.74
N LEU A 5 -14.80 9.20 18.93
CA LEU A 5 -14.64 8.81 17.53
C LEU A 5 -13.36 7.98 17.39
N ILE A 6 -13.44 6.80 16.79
CA ILE A 6 -12.29 6.01 16.38
C ILE A 6 -12.28 5.95 14.86
N ASN A 7 -11.27 6.56 14.25
CA ASN A 7 -11.11 6.62 12.81
C ASN A 7 -10.10 5.55 12.35
N CYS A 8 -10.59 4.56 11.63
CA CYS A 8 -9.80 3.51 10.96
C CYS A 8 -10.10 3.50 9.45
N ALA A 9 -10.18 4.67 8.82
CA ALA A 9 -10.67 4.84 7.45
C ALA A 9 -9.64 4.51 6.35
N GLY A 10 -8.47 3.95 6.68
CA GLY A 10 -7.48 3.47 5.71
C GLY A 10 -7.06 4.57 4.73
N LEU A 11 -7.41 4.43 3.45
CA LEU A 11 -7.08 5.39 2.39
C LEU A 11 -7.56 6.82 2.67
N PHE A 12 -8.59 6.99 3.49
CA PHE A 12 -9.18 8.30 3.83
C PHE A 12 -8.90 8.75 5.27
N SER A 13 -8.07 8.01 6.02
CA SER A 13 -7.85 8.22 7.46
C SER A 13 -7.33 9.63 7.79
N ASP A 14 -6.43 10.18 6.97
CA ASP A 14 -5.87 11.52 7.14
C ASP A 14 -6.91 12.63 6.86
N GLN A 15 -7.80 12.43 5.88
CA GLN A 15 -8.87 13.36 5.56
C GLN A 15 -9.97 13.36 6.64
N ILE A 16 -10.35 12.17 7.13
CA ILE A 16 -11.32 12.06 8.23
C ILE A 16 -10.77 12.71 9.50
N ALA A 17 -9.48 12.54 9.80
CA ALA A 17 -8.84 13.22 10.92
C ALA A 17 -8.90 14.76 10.76
N GLU A 18 -8.62 15.28 9.56
CA GLU A 18 -8.69 16.71 9.26
C GLU A 18 -10.11 17.25 9.38
N ILE A 19 -11.13 16.55 8.85
CA ILE A 19 -12.55 16.91 8.99
C ILE A 19 -12.97 16.95 10.45
N ALA A 20 -12.42 16.04 11.28
CA ALA A 20 -12.66 15.98 12.72
C ALA A 20 -11.88 17.06 13.51
N GLY A 21 -11.12 17.93 12.83
CA GLY A 21 -10.35 19.03 13.44
C GLY A 21 -8.96 18.65 13.93
N ALA A 22 -8.49 17.42 13.70
CA ALA A 22 -7.14 17.01 14.05
C ALA A 22 -6.13 17.58 13.04
N ARG A 23 -4.93 17.95 13.53
CA ARG A 23 -3.85 18.41 12.65
C ARG A 23 -3.35 17.26 11.77
N ARG A 24 -3.29 17.48 10.49
CA ARG A 24 -2.77 16.52 9.50
C ARG A 24 -1.23 16.50 9.55
N GLN A 25 -0.68 15.50 10.26
CA GLN A 25 0.77 15.34 10.44
C GLN A 25 1.44 14.69 9.23
N VAL A 26 0.73 13.77 8.58
CA VAL A 26 1.17 13.06 7.38
C VAL A 26 0.03 13.08 6.35
N ARG A 27 0.34 12.83 5.09
CA ARG A 27 -0.67 12.63 4.04
C ARG A 27 -0.64 11.20 3.53
N ILE A 28 -1.81 10.65 3.26
CA ILE A 28 -1.93 9.34 2.62
C ILE A 28 -1.77 9.51 1.11
N ILE A 29 -0.78 8.83 0.58
CA ILE A 29 -0.51 8.75 -0.85
C ILE A 29 -0.91 7.35 -1.32
N PRO A 30 -1.79 7.23 -2.34
CA PRO A 30 -2.23 5.94 -2.83
C PRO A 30 -1.18 5.31 -3.74
N PHE A 31 -0.74 4.10 -3.43
CA PHE A 31 0.10 3.29 -4.30
C PHE A 31 -0.67 2.06 -4.75
N ARG A 32 -0.90 1.92 -6.07
CA ARG A 32 -1.52 0.74 -6.65
C ARG A 32 -0.50 -0.38 -6.79
N GLY A 33 -0.83 -1.52 -6.24
CA GLY A 33 -0.15 -2.78 -6.46
C GLY A 33 -0.89 -3.59 -7.51
N GLU A 34 -0.25 -3.85 -8.63
CA GLU A 34 -0.81 -4.65 -9.72
C GLU A 34 -0.32 -6.09 -9.58
N TYR A 35 -1.24 -7.02 -9.78
CA TYR A 35 -0.98 -8.45 -9.63
C TYR A 35 -1.28 -9.20 -10.92
N TYR A 36 -0.65 -10.34 -11.04
CA TYR A 36 -0.98 -11.37 -12.00
C TYR A 36 -1.29 -12.67 -11.27
N MET A 37 -2.17 -13.48 -11.85
CA MET A 37 -2.46 -14.82 -11.40
C MET A 37 -1.73 -15.81 -12.31
N LEU A 38 -1.11 -16.86 -11.75
CA LEU A 38 -0.52 -17.92 -12.55
C LEU A 38 -1.62 -18.80 -13.15
N GLU A 39 -1.43 -19.12 -14.44
CA GLU A 39 -2.20 -20.15 -15.14
C GLU A 39 -2.03 -21.48 -14.46
N GLU A 40 -3.04 -22.34 -14.54
CA GLU A 40 -3.07 -23.62 -13.83
C GLU A 40 -1.88 -24.50 -14.15
N GLN A 41 -1.47 -24.51 -15.41
CA GLN A 41 -0.34 -25.29 -15.92
C GLN A 41 1.01 -24.88 -15.31
N ALA A 42 1.16 -23.61 -14.89
CA ALA A 42 2.40 -23.08 -14.32
C ALA A 42 2.43 -23.14 -12.78
N ARG A 43 1.33 -23.45 -12.12
CA ARG A 43 1.24 -23.47 -10.64
C ARG A 43 2.20 -24.47 -9.99
N HIS A 44 2.59 -25.53 -10.70
CA HIS A 44 3.54 -26.52 -10.21
C HIS A 44 4.93 -25.95 -9.94
N LEU A 45 5.29 -24.82 -10.57
CA LEU A 45 6.56 -24.12 -10.38
C LEU A 45 6.66 -23.47 -8.99
N ILE A 46 5.53 -23.15 -8.35
CA ILE A 46 5.48 -22.43 -7.08
C ILE A 46 4.80 -23.30 -6.02
N LYS A 47 5.58 -23.93 -5.18
CA LYS A 47 5.06 -24.80 -4.11
C LYS A 47 4.67 -24.02 -2.85
N ASN A 48 5.46 -22.98 -2.53
CA ASN A 48 5.36 -22.17 -1.32
C ASN A 48 5.42 -20.68 -1.67
N LEU A 49 5.52 -19.84 -0.66
CA LEU A 49 5.75 -18.39 -0.82
C LEU A 49 7.20 -18.16 -1.28
N ILE A 50 7.39 -17.27 -2.26
CA ILE A 50 8.72 -16.89 -2.75
C ILE A 50 8.83 -15.37 -2.71
N TYR A 51 9.69 -14.86 -1.85
CA TYR A 51 9.92 -13.42 -1.66
C TYR A 51 11.38 -13.08 -1.99
N PRO A 52 11.65 -11.92 -2.61
CA PRO A 52 13.01 -11.41 -2.70
C PRO A 52 13.52 -11.01 -1.30
N VAL A 53 14.82 -10.95 -1.14
CA VAL A 53 15.42 -10.34 0.06
C VAL A 53 15.04 -8.84 0.05
N PRO A 54 14.46 -8.32 1.15
CA PRO A 54 14.11 -6.91 1.22
C PRO A 54 15.32 -6.00 1.02
N ASP A 55 15.19 -4.99 0.17
CA ASP A 55 16.18 -3.92 0.08
C ASP A 55 15.79 -2.80 1.06
N PRO A 56 16.60 -2.53 2.12
CA PRO A 56 16.25 -1.56 3.15
C PRO A 56 16.13 -0.11 2.64
N ARG A 57 16.56 0.14 1.41
CA ARG A 57 16.40 1.47 0.77
C ARG A 57 14.98 1.75 0.28
N TYR A 58 14.15 0.70 0.18
CA TYR A 58 12.79 0.80 -0.36
C TYR A 58 11.77 0.24 0.64
N PRO A 59 10.65 0.93 0.85
CA PRO A 59 9.60 0.47 1.77
C PRO A 59 8.72 -0.64 1.16
N PHE A 60 8.93 -0.96 -0.11
CA PHE A 60 8.16 -1.98 -0.82
C PHE A 60 9.03 -3.18 -1.12
N LEU A 61 8.52 -4.37 -0.78
CA LEU A 61 9.04 -5.61 -1.32
C LEU A 61 8.84 -5.60 -2.83
N GLY A 62 9.84 -6.03 -3.58
CA GLY A 62 9.68 -6.28 -5.00
C GLY A 62 8.62 -7.36 -5.29
N VAL A 63 8.38 -7.62 -6.56
CA VAL A 63 7.44 -8.69 -6.98
C VAL A 63 7.80 -10.01 -6.30
N HIS A 64 6.79 -10.74 -5.87
CA HIS A 64 6.93 -12.03 -5.18
C HIS A 64 5.77 -12.95 -5.57
N PHE A 65 5.85 -14.21 -5.16
CA PHE A 65 4.78 -15.17 -5.39
C PHE A 65 4.11 -15.53 -4.08
N THR A 66 2.78 -15.47 -4.08
CA THR A 66 1.94 -15.81 -2.93
C THR A 66 0.92 -16.85 -3.31
N ARG A 67 0.85 -17.93 -2.56
CA ARG A 67 -0.17 -18.95 -2.71
C ARG A 67 -1.43 -18.50 -1.97
N THR A 68 -2.56 -18.44 -2.68
CA THR A 68 -3.85 -18.08 -2.10
C THR A 68 -4.49 -19.26 -1.38
N ILE A 69 -5.45 -19.00 -0.49
CA ILE A 69 -6.21 -20.02 0.24
C ILE A 69 -6.97 -20.95 -0.75
N SER A 70 -7.42 -20.40 -1.88
CA SER A 70 -8.10 -21.16 -2.94
C SER A 70 -7.18 -22.03 -3.80
N GLY A 71 -5.86 -22.02 -3.53
CA GLY A 71 -4.86 -22.79 -4.28
C GLY A 71 -4.33 -22.08 -5.53
N GLY A 72 -4.80 -20.87 -5.84
CA GLY A 72 -4.22 -20.01 -6.86
C GLY A 72 -2.84 -19.50 -6.45
N ILE A 73 -2.11 -18.95 -7.40
CA ILE A 73 -0.80 -18.31 -7.14
C ILE A 73 -0.83 -16.92 -7.73
N GLU A 74 -0.66 -15.93 -6.87
CA GLU A 74 -0.51 -14.53 -7.25
C GLU A 74 0.97 -14.18 -7.40
N ALA A 75 1.26 -13.40 -8.44
CA ALA A 75 2.57 -12.82 -8.71
C ALA A 75 2.47 -11.30 -8.67
N GLY A 76 3.25 -10.66 -7.85
CA GLY A 76 3.21 -9.21 -7.64
C GLY A 76 3.41 -8.86 -6.17
N PRO A 77 3.01 -7.66 -5.74
CA PRO A 77 2.65 -6.53 -6.60
C PRO A 77 3.88 -5.74 -7.08
N ASN A 78 3.67 -4.92 -8.10
CA ASN A 78 4.47 -3.71 -8.29
C ASN A 78 3.96 -2.59 -7.36
N ALA A 79 4.53 -1.39 -7.44
CA ALA A 79 4.07 -0.25 -6.65
C ALA A 79 4.11 1.04 -7.50
N VAL A 80 2.97 1.38 -8.10
CA VAL A 80 2.82 2.62 -8.89
C VAL A 80 1.93 3.61 -8.18
N LEU A 81 2.22 4.91 -8.30
CA LEU A 81 1.35 5.96 -7.81
C LEU A 81 -0.03 5.83 -8.48
N ALA A 82 -1.10 5.78 -7.70
CA ALA A 82 -2.45 5.83 -8.20
C ALA A 82 -2.93 7.29 -8.34
N TRP A 83 -3.80 7.54 -9.33
CA TRP A 83 -4.33 8.87 -9.60
C TRP A 83 -5.66 9.15 -8.88
N ALA A 84 -6.08 8.22 -8.04
CA ALA A 84 -7.18 8.32 -7.10
C ALA A 84 -6.88 7.46 -5.88
N ARG A 85 -7.47 7.77 -4.70
CA ARG A 85 -7.31 6.96 -3.49
C ARG A 85 -7.88 5.55 -3.69
N GLU A 86 -8.98 5.43 -4.39
CA GLU A 86 -9.54 4.15 -4.83
C GLU A 86 -9.21 3.84 -6.30
N GLY A 87 -7.99 4.20 -6.72
CA GLY A 87 -7.49 4.01 -8.08
C GLY A 87 -7.07 2.57 -8.38
N TYR A 88 -8.03 1.64 -8.36
CA TYR A 88 -7.80 0.22 -8.64
C TYR A 88 -7.48 -0.05 -10.11
N LYS A 89 -7.97 0.79 -11.02
CA LYS A 89 -7.67 0.72 -12.46
C LYS A 89 -6.68 1.81 -12.85
N LYS A 90 -5.96 1.59 -13.96
CA LYS A 90 -5.03 2.59 -14.53
C LYS A 90 -5.73 3.86 -15.01
N THR A 91 -7.03 3.75 -15.28
CA THR A 91 -7.90 4.83 -15.78
C THR A 91 -8.63 5.59 -14.69
N ASP A 92 -8.54 5.13 -13.44
CA ASP A 92 -9.21 5.80 -12.33
C ASP A 92 -8.42 7.06 -11.96
N ILE A 93 -9.03 8.22 -12.19
CA ILE A 93 -8.42 9.53 -11.97
C ILE A 93 -9.40 10.39 -11.17
N ASP A 94 -8.96 10.92 -10.05
CA ASP A 94 -9.65 11.96 -9.28
C ASP A 94 -8.75 13.19 -9.15
N VAL A 95 -9.14 14.27 -9.84
CA VAL A 95 -8.34 15.52 -9.90
C VAL A 95 -8.22 16.19 -8.54
N LYS A 96 -9.26 16.11 -7.69
CA LYS A 96 -9.24 16.70 -6.34
C LYS A 96 -8.26 15.95 -5.44
N GLU A 97 -8.29 14.64 -5.48
CA GLU A 97 -7.37 13.81 -4.70
C GLU A 97 -5.94 13.93 -5.21
N MET A 98 -5.73 14.00 -6.53
CA MET A 98 -4.43 14.33 -7.10
C MET A 98 -3.91 15.67 -6.60
N TRP A 99 -4.75 16.71 -6.61
CA TRP A 99 -4.35 18.03 -6.13
C TRP A 99 -3.97 18.02 -4.66
N ASP A 100 -4.64 17.21 -3.84
CA ASP A 100 -4.33 17.06 -2.42
C ASP A 100 -2.86 16.64 -2.21
N TYR A 101 -2.37 15.61 -2.88
CA TYR A 101 -0.97 15.21 -2.71
C TYR A 101 0.02 16.00 -3.57
N LEU A 102 -0.35 16.47 -4.77
CA LEU A 102 0.54 17.30 -5.60
C LEU A 102 0.82 18.68 -4.99
N SER A 103 -0.13 19.24 -4.22
CA SER A 103 0.08 20.48 -3.47
C SER A 103 0.95 20.31 -2.22
N TYR A 104 1.33 19.07 -1.87
CA TYR A 104 2.08 18.77 -0.68
C TYR A 104 3.60 18.73 -0.93
N GLY A 105 4.34 19.58 -0.23
CA GLY A 105 5.81 19.65 -0.40
C GLY A 105 6.54 18.34 -0.11
N GLY A 106 6.02 17.48 0.80
CA GLY A 106 6.53 16.15 1.06
C GLY A 106 6.50 15.24 -0.16
N PHE A 107 5.45 15.38 -1.01
CA PHE A 107 5.33 14.62 -2.25
C PHE A 107 6.50 14.89 -3.21
N TRP A 108 6.86 16.14 -3.41
CA TRP A 108 7.95 16.50 -4.32
C TRP A 108 9.33 16.07 -3.79
N ARG A 109 9.52 16.10 -2.47
CA ARG A 109 10.74 15.55 -1.83
C ARG A 109 10.84 14.03 -2.03
N MET A 110 9.75 13.32 -1.82
CA MET A 110 9.65 11.88 -2.12
C MET A 110 9.89 11.60 -3.61
N ALA A 111 9.22 12.34 -4.50
CA ALA A 111 9.36 12.18 -5.95
C ALA A 111 10.82 12.41 -6.39
N GLY A 112 11.48 13.45 -5.88
CA GLY A 112 12.89 13.71 -6.15
C GLY A 112 13.83 12.60 -5.67
N LYS A 113 13.49 11.92 -4.58
CA LYS A 113 14.28 10.81 -4.02
C LYS A 113 14.10 9.50 -4.79
N TYR A 114 12.87 9.20 -5.24
CA TYR A 114 12.51 7.90 -5.79
C TYR A 114 12.12 7.89 -7.27
N TRP A 115 12.40 8.97 -8.03
CA TRP A 115 11.95 9.10 -9.42
C TRP A 115 12.42 7.97 -10.34
N THR A 116 13.66 7.49 -10.19
CA THR A 116 14.19 6.37 -10.99
C THR A 116 13.47 5.07 -10.71
N THR A 117 13.17 4.80 -9.44
CA THR A 117 12.37 3.65 -9.03
C THR A 117 10.96 3.75 -9.58
N ALA A 118 10.33 4.93 -9.47
CA ALA A 118 9.00 5.18 -9.98
C ALA A 118 8.90 4.92 -11.50
N LEU A 119 9.87 5.39 -12.29
CA LEU A 119 9.92 5.10 -13.72
C LEU A 119 10.02 3.61 -14.00
N GLY A 120 10.84 2.87 -13.24
CA GLY A 120 10.95 1.41 -13.36
C GLY A 120 9.65 0.69 -13.01
N GLU A 121 8.91 1.16 -11.98
CA GLU A 121 7.60 0.61 -11.62
C GLU A 121 6.55 0.88 -12.69
N TYR A 122 6.49 2.11 -13.24
CA TYR A 122 5.61 2.43 -14.35
C TYR A 122 5.96 1.61 -15.61
N TYR A 123 7.24 1.42 -15.91
CA TYR A 123 7.66 0.57 -17.02
C TYR A 123 7.15 -0.86 -16.85
N ARG A 124 7.27 -1.45 -15.68
CA ARG A 124 6.71 -2.78 -15.36
C ARG A 124 5.17 -2.80 -15.42
N SER A 125 4.51 -1.70 -15.03
CA SER A 125 3.06 -1.59 -15.10
C SER A 125 2.52 -1.59 -16.54
N PHE A 126 3.23 -0.96 -17.47
CA PHE A 126 2.78 -0.86 -18.88
C PHE A 126 3.24 -2.03 -19.74
N PHE A 127 4.36 -2.65 -19.40
CA PHE A 127 4.96 -3.70 -20.21
C PHE A 127 5.00 -5.03 -19.48
N LYS A 128 4.09 -5.96 -19.85
CA LYS A 128 4.01 -7.30 -19.27
C LYS A 128 5.36 -8.03 -19.26
N GLY A 129 6.13 -7.93 -20.36
CA GLY A 129 7.45 -8.53 -20.46
C GLY A 129 8.44 -8.03 -19.39
N ALA A 130 8.39 -6.74 -19.03
CA ALA A 130 9.22 -6.18 -17.98
C ALA A 130 8.82 -6.73 -16.59
N PHE A 131 7.54 -6.97 -16.38
CA PHE A 131 7.05 -7.61 -15.18
C PHE A 131 7.51 -9.09 -15.11
N VAL A 132 7.39 -9.84 -16.20
CA VAL A 132 7.90 -11.23 -16.32
C VAL A 132 9.39 -11.28 -16.04
N ASN A 133 10.19 -10.40 -16.60
CA ASN A 133 11.64 -10.34 -16.34
C ASN A 133 11.95 -10.12 -14.85
N ALA A 134 11.10 -9.41 -14.12
CA ALA A 134 11.26 -9.27 -12.67
C ALA A 134 10.91 -10.56 -11.92
N LEU A 135 9.88 -11.29 -12.34
CA LEU A 135 9.51 -12.59 -11.80
C LEU A 135 10.55 -13.67 -12.07
N GLN A 136 11.17 -13.65 -13.25
CA GLN A 136 12.21 -14.61 -13.66
C GLN A 136 13.47 -14.54 -12.80
N LYS A 137 13.70 -13.44 -12.08
CA LYS A 137 14.77 -13.38 -11.08
C LYS A 137 14.54 -14.33 -9.90
N LEU A 138 13.28 -14.68 -9.63
CA LEU A 138 12.89 -15.61 -8.57
C LEU A 138 12.63 -17.02 -9.11
N VAL A 139 11.98 -17.10 -10.27
CA VAL A 139 11.60 -18.36 -10.95
C VAL A 139 11.87 -18.19 -12.44
N PRO A 140 13.06 -18.62 -12.92
CA PRO A 140 13.49 -18.42 -14.30
C PRO A 140 12.58 -19.04 -15.37
N GLU A 141 11.81 -20.07 -15.02
CA GLU A 141 10.95 -20.83 -15.92
C GLU A 141 9.66 -20.09 -16.28
N ILE A 142 9.25 -19.05 -15.51
CA ILE A 142 8.01 -18.30 -15.77
C ILE A 142 8.10 -17.56 -17.10
N THR A 143 7.04 -17.67 -17.89
CA THR A 143 6.89 -16.96 -19.17
C THR A 143 5.71 -16.01 -19.16
N ALA A 144 5.56 -15.21 -20.21
CA ALA A 144 4.43 -14.28 -20.34
C ALA A 144 3.08 -15.02 -20.50
N ASP A 145 3.09 -16.24 -21.02
CA ASP A 145 1.89 -17.04 -21.24
C ASP A 145 1.40 -17.69 -19.94
N ASP A 146 2.25 -17.76 -18.93
CA ASP A 146 1.94 -18.37 -17.63
C ASP A 146 1.22 -17.43 -16.66
N ILE A 147 1.03 -16.16 -17.01
CA ILE A 147 0.42 -15.18 -16.11
C ILE A 147 -0.74 -14.42 -16.75
N LEU A 148 -1.82 -14.26 -16.00
CA LEU A 148 -3.02 -13.48 -16.35
C LEU A 148 -3.15 -12.26 -15.44
N PRO A 149 -3.64 -11.09 -15.93
CA PRO A 149 -3.95 -9.95 -15.08
C PRO A 149 -4.91 -10.33 -13.96
N SER A 150 -4.61 -9.86 -12.75
CA SER A 150 -5.44 -10.02 -11.56
C SER A 150 -5.89 -8.64 -11.05
N PRO A 151 -6.94 -8.55 -10.23
CA PRO A 151 -7.34 -7.29 -9.61
C PRO A 151 -6.18 -6.63 -8.85
N ALA A 152 -6.12 -5.31 -8.93
CA ALA A 152 -5.14 -4.53 -8.19
C ALA A 152 -5.63 -4.20 -6.77
N GLY A 153 -4.69 -3.98 -5.85
CA GLY A 153 -4.95 -3.37 -4.56
C GLY A 153 -4.39 -1.95 -4.50
N VAL A 154 -4.96 -1.09 -3.66
CA VAL A 154 -4.38 0.23 -3.38
C VAL A 154 -3.90 0.28 -1.94
N ARG A 155 -2.63 0.60 -1.77
CA ARG A 155 -1.99 0.79 -0.48
C ARG A 155 -2.12 2.23 -0.03
N ALA A 156 -2.63 2.43 1.19
CA ALA A 156 -2.60 3.71 1.88
C ALA A 156 -1.19 3.92 2.47
N GLN A 157 -0.35 4.69 1.81
CA GLN A 157 1.01 4.95 2.27
C GLN A 157 1.09 6.32 2.91
N ALA A 158 1.39 6.38 4.20
CA ALA A 158 1.62 7.66 4.87
C ALA A 158 2.95 8.26 4.44
N LEU A 159 2.91 9.55 4.13
CA LEU A 159 4.04 10.36 3.69
C LEU A 159 4.25 11.52 4.65
N ALA A 160 5.44 11.59 5.24
CA ALA A 160 5.84 12.66 6.12
C ALA A 160 6.21 13.95 5.37
N PRO A 161 6.22 15.13 6.04
CA PRO A 161 6.54 16.41 5.42
C PRO A 161 7.94 16.47 4.80
N ASP A 162 8.88 15.68 5.32
CA ASP A 162 10.27 15.60 4.82
C ASP A 162 10.42 14.71 3.57
N GLY A 163 9.32 14.06 3.13
CA GLY A 163 9.31 13.12 2.01
C GLY A 163 9.66 11.68 2.40
N GLY A 164 9.75 11.39 3.70
CA GLY A 164 9.90 10.04 4.23
C GLY A 164 8.60 9.26 4.12
N LEU A 165 8.68 8.03 3.58
CA LEU A 165 7.57 7.08 3.61
C LEU A 165 7.53 6.47 5.01
N VAL A 166 6.37 6.57 5.67
CA VAL A 166 6.21 6.09 7.04
C VAL A 166 5.94 4.59 7.02
N ASP A 167 6.80 3.84 7.67
CA ASP A 167 6.77 2.37 7.74
C ASP A 167 6.25 1.83 9.07
N ASP A 168 5.87 2.71 10.00
CA ASP A 168 5.35 2.37 11.31
C ASP A 168 3.92 2.92 11.51
N PHE A 169 3.29 2.53 12.60
CA PHE A 169 1.97 3.02 12.98
C PHE A 169 1.98 4.52 13.26
N VAL A 170 0.95 5.20 12.76
CA VAL A 170 0.65 6.59 13.11
C VAL A 170 -0.74 6.63 13.73
N ILE A 171 -0.78 6.72 15.04
CA ILE A 171 -2.02 6.86 15.81
C ILE A 171 -2.01 8.24 16.46
N ASN A 172 -3.02 9.05 16.16
CA ASN A 172 -3.19 10.38 16.72
C ASN A 172 -4.35 10.36 17.71
N ASP A 173 -4.06 10.66 18.97
CA ASP A 173 -5.00 10.77 20.06
C ASP A 173 -5.23 12.25 20.39
N THR A 174 -6.48 12.69 20.36
CA THR A 174 -6.89 14.07 20.67
C THR A 174 -7.70 14.16 21.98
N GLY A 175 -7.76 13.11 22.78
CA GLY A 175 -8.52 13.02 24.02
C GLY A 175 -9.97 12.57 23.84
N THR A 176 -10.62 12.96 22.75
CA THR A 176 -12.00 12.51 22.41
C THR A 176 -12.04 11.74 21.09
N MET A 177 -10.93 11.67 20.37
CA MET A 177 -10.84 10.99 19.07
C MET A 177 -9.52 10.23 18.96
N ILE A 178 -9.59 9.05 18.40
CA ILE A 178 -8.42 8.21 18.07
C ILE A 178 -8.40 8.04 16.57
N HIS A 179 -7.35 8.54 15.91
CA HIS A 179 -7.19 8.41 14.46
C HIS A 179 -6.04 7.48 14.15
N VAL A 180 -6.34 6.30 13.59
CA VAL A 180 -5.34 5.37 13.04
C VAL A 180 -5.05 5.82 11.61
N ILE A 181 -4.04 6.67 11.45
CA ILE A 181 -3.70 7.30 10.17
C ILE A 181 -2.93 6.33 9.29
N ASN A 182 -1.97 5.60 9.87
CA ASN A 182 -1.16 4.62 9.17
C ASN A 182 -1.13 3.30 9.96
N ALA A 183 -1.46 2.23 9.28
CA ALA A 183 -1.34 0.87 9.78
C ALA A 183 -0.69 0.01 8.68
N PRO A 184 0.66 -0.07 8.65
CA PRO A 184 1.37 -0.76 7.59
C PRO A 184 1.14 -2.28 7.62
N SER A 185 1.42 -2.95 6.51
CA SER A 185 1.41 -4.42 6.46
C SER A 185 2.39 -5.01 7.49
N PRO A 186 1.99 -6.00 8.28
CA PRO A 186 0.85 -6.91 8.11
C PRO A 186 -0.42 -6.54 8.91
N ALA A 187 -0.93 -5.33 8.81
CA ALA A 187 -2.03 -4.82 9.64
C ALA A 187 -3.28 -5.71 9.62
N ALA A 188 -3.65 -6.29 8.48
CA ALA A 188 -4.83 -7.16 8.40
C ALA A 188 -4.70 -8.43 9.24
N THR A 189 -3.55 -9.09 9.19
CA THR A 189 -3.28 -10.30 10.00
C THR A 189 -3.03 -10.00 11.47
N SER A 190 -2.59 -8.77 11.78
CA SER A 190 -2.35 -8.29 13.15
C SER A 190 -3.54 -7.50 13.71
N SER A 191 -4.68 -7.48 13.03
CA SER A 191 -5.82 -6.60 13.36
C SER A 191 -6.36 -6.76 14.78
N MET A 192 -6.34 -7.97 15.32
CA MET A 192 -6.77 -8.23 16.70
C MET A 192 -5.85 -7.54 17.71
N ALA A 193 -4.53 -7.69 17.58
CA ALA A 193 -3.55 -7.03 18.44
C ALA A 193 -3.59 -5.49 18.30
N ILE A 194 -3.80 -4.99 17.08
CA ILE A 194 -4.00 -3.56 16.83
C ILE A 194 -5.27 -3.07 17.53
N GLY A 195 -6.37 -3.82 17.44
CA GLY A 195 -7.63 -3.52 18.13
C GLY A 195 -7.46 -3.46 19.65
N GLU A 196 -6.74 -4.40 20.25
CA GLU A 196 -6.41 -4.40 21.69
C GLU A 196 -5.60 -3.14 22.06
N HIS A 197 -4.60 -2.77 21.25
CA HIS A 197 -3.82 -1.56 21.49
C HIS A 197 -4.68 -0.29 21.44
N ILE A 198 -5.59 -0.18 20.47
CA ILE A 198 -6.54 0.94 20.37
C ILE A 198 -7.48 0.96 21.57
N ALA A 199 -7.95 -0.21 22.05
CA ALA A 199 -8.80 -0.32 23.24
C ALA A 199 -8.07 0.14 24.50
N VAL A 200 -6.78 -0.12 24.63
CA VAL A 200 -5.96 0.41 25.75
C VAL A 200 -5.88 1.93 25.71
N ILE A 201 -5.66 2.52 24.50
CA ILE A 201 -5.69 3.98 24.35
C ILE A 201 -7.05 4.53 24.75
N TYR A 202 -8.14 3.92 24.27
CA TYR A 202 -9.51 4.29 24.61
C TYR A 202 -9.75 4.29 26.14
N THR A 203 -9.29 3.25 26.84
CA THR A 203 -9.48 3.13 28.30
C THR A 203 -8.73 4.23 29.07
N ARG A 204 -7.54 4.63 28.61
CA ARG A 204 -6.77 5.74 29.22
C ARG A 204 -7.46 7.09 29.08
N ILE A 205 -8.21 7.30 28.00
CA ILE A 205 -8.94 8.56 27.75
C ILE A 205 -10.19 8.65 28.64
N ASN A 206 -10.80 7.52 28.99
CA ASN A 206 -12.11 7.46 29.68
C ASN A 206 -12.06 6.95 31.14
N GLY A 207 -10.91 6.54 31.60
CA GLY A 207 -10.70 6.15 33.00
C GLY A 207 -10.11 7.26 33.80
#